data_0583ee3691b7a5c145b573c78250c304
#
_entry.id   0583ee3691b7a5c145b573c78250c304
#
_cell.length_a   1.000
_cell.length_b   1.000
_cell.length_c   1.000
_cell.angle_alpha   90.00
_cell.angle_beta   90.00
_cell.angle_gamma   90.00
#
_symmetry.space_group_name_H-M   'P 1'
#
loop_
_entity.id
_entity.type
_entity.pdbx_description
1 polymer ?
#
loop_
_entity_poly.entity_id
_entity_poly.type
_entity_poly.pdbx_seq_one_letter_code
_entity_poly.pdbx_strand_id
1 'polypeptide(L)'
;MYELIQVSELCYYIQSPAKIGVVKTAGNDVVLIDSGNHKTAGKKALKLLEQNGWRLRAVFNTHSHADHIGGNRFLQEHTGCKIYAPGIERDFTCHPVLEPTFLYGGCPPSELRHKFLMAQDSNTLPLTPDALPDGMEAIPLPGHSFDMVGFRTKDNIVFLADCLSSRETLDKYRVSFLTDVKACLETLERVMDMDAAVFVPSHAETTADIRALAQYNIDKVHEIADDILDICREPVGFERILQGLFDKYGLSMNFEQYALVGSTVRSYLSWLKECGGLRAFFENNALLWEKV
;
A
#
# COMPACT_ATOMS: atom_id res chain seq x y z
N MET A 1 19.06 2.91 -5.40
CA MET A 1 19.56 2.86 -6.81
C MET A 1 18.42 2.26 -7.63
N TYR A 2 18.20 2.68 -8.89
CA TYR A 2 17.20 2.03 -9.76
C TYR A 2 17.93 0.99 -10.61
N GLU A 3 17.61 -0.26 -10.39
CA GLU A 3 18.24 -1.41 -11.04
C GLU A 3 17.17 -2.39 -11.49
N LEU A 4 17.29 -2.92 -12.70
CA LEU A 4 16.39 -3.94 -13.24
C LEU A 4 16.89 -5.32 -12.80
N ILE A 5 16.07 -6.02 -12.04
CA ILE A 5 16.39 -7.35 -11.48
C ILE A 5 15.47 -8.38 -12.13
N GLN A 6 16.06 -9.42 -12.70
CA GLN A 6 15.32 -10.53 -13.30
C GLN A 6 14.87 -11.51 -12.20
N VAL A 7 13.60 -11.89 -12.23
CA VAL A 7 13.00 -12.87 -11.31
C VAL A 7 12.75 -14.20 -12.02
N SER A 8 12.29 -14.12 -13.29
CA SER A 8 12.03 -15.25 -14.16
C SER A 8 12.33 -14.90 -15.61
N GLU A 9 11.99 -15.76 -16.55
CA GLU A 9 12.13 -15.47 -17.98
C GLU A 9 11.27 -14.29 -18.45
N LEU A 10 10.06 -14.15 -17.87
CA LEU A 10 9.10 -13.13 -18.26
C LEU A 10 8.98 -11.98 -17.25
N CYS A 11 9.43 -12.17 -16.01
CA CYS A 11 9.21 -11.24 -14.93
C CYS A 11 10.49 -10.62 -14.40
N TYR A 12 10.43 -9.32 -14.17
CA TYR A 12 11.49 -8.50 -13.57
C TYR A 12 10.86 -7.56 -12.57
N TYR A 13 11.67 -6.94 -11.75
CA TYR A 13 11.27 -5.72 -11.03
C TYR A 13 12.40 -4.68 -11.10
N ILE A 14 12.01 -3.43 -11.02
CA ILE A 14 12.94 -2.32 -10.84
C ILE A 14 13.05 -2.08 -9.34
N GLN A 15 14.25 -2.27 -8.79
CA GLN A 15 14.55 -1.94 -7.40
C GLN A 15 14.45 -0.42 -7.22
N SER A 16 13.53 0.00 -6.37
CA SER A 16 13.21 1.39 -6.02
C SER A 16 12.60 1.43 -4.62
N PRO A 17 12.33 2.59 -4.00
CA PRO A 17 11.71 2.64 -2.67
C PRO A 17 10.43 1.79 -2.55
N ALA A 18 9.51 1.90 -3.53
CA ALA A 18 8.49 0.91 -3.80
C ALA A 18 8.89 0.19 -5.10
N LYS A 19 8.98 -1.16 -5.11
CA LYS A 19 9.37 -1.91 -6.31
C LYS A 19 8.35 -1.72 -7.43
N ILE A 20 8.86 -1.59 -8.66
CA ILE A 20 8.03 -1.51 -9.86
C ILE A 20 8.17 -2.85 -10.60
N GLY A 21 7.11 -3.62 -10.71
CA GLY A 21 7.10 -4.87 -11.47
C GLY A 21 7.20 -4.60 -12.98
N VAL A 22 7.87 -5.49 -13.71
CA VAL A 22 7.96 -5.48 -15.18
C VAL A 22 7.64 -6.87 -15.68
N VAL A 23 6.60 -7.00 -16.49
CA VAL A 23 6.18 -8.28 -17.05
C VAL A 23 6.24 -8.19 -18.58
N LYS A 24 7.03 -9.08 -19.20
CA LYS A 24 7.08 -9.24 -20.66
C LYS A 24 5.81 -9.91 -21.15
N THR A 25 5.28 -9.41 -22.25
CA THR A 25 4.08 -9.95 -22.88
C THR A 25 4.41 -10.55 -24.25
N ALA A 26 4.12 -9.88 -25.34
CA ALA A 26 4.38 -10.37 -26.68
C ALA A 26 5.56 -9.62 -27.34
N GLY A 27 6.53 -10.34 -27.88
CA GLY A 27 7.70 -9.75 -28.52
C GLY A 27 8.49 -8.85 -27.57
N ASN A 28 8.59 -7.55 -27.88
CA ASN A 28 9.28 -6.55 -27.05
C ASN A 28 8.29 -5.73 -26.18
N ASP A 29 7.03 -6.11 -26.12
CA ASP A 29 6.04 -5.41 -25.33
C ASP A 29 6.14 -5.83 -23.87
N VAL A 30 6.01 -4.84 -22.98
CA VAL A 30 5.99 -5.03 -21.53
C VAL A 30 4.86 -4.25 -20.88
N VAL A 31 4.43 -4.71 -19.73
CA VAL A 31 3.57 -3.96 -18.82
C VAL A 31 4.31 -3.72 -17.51
N LEU A 32 3.95 -2.63 -16.83
CA LEU A 32 4.43 -2.36 -15.47
C LEU A 32 3.35 -2.69 -14.45
N ILE A 33 3.78 -3.12 -13.27
CA ILE A 33 3.00 -3.17 -12.04
C ILE A 33 3.54 -2.02 -11.19
N ASP A 34 2.69 -0.99 -11.01
CA ASP A 34 3.02 0.31 -10.42
C ASP A 34 4.03 1.14 -11.22
N SER A 35 4.30 2.36 -10.76
CA SER A 35 5.14 3.32 -11.49
C SER A 35 6.12 4.11 -10.61
N GLY A 36 6.12 3.82 -9.29
CA GLY A 36 6.98 4.46 -8.31
C GLY A 36 6.49 5.84 -7.86
N ASN A 37 7.24 6.45 -6.96
CA ASN A 37 6.79 7.54 -6.10
C ASN A 37 6.81 8.96 -6.73
N HIS A 38 7.20 9.13 -7.97
CA HIS A 38 7.24 10.46 -8.59
C HIS A 38 7.62 10.36 -10.08
N LYS A 39 7.40 11.45 -10.82
CA LYS A 39 7.89 11.62 -12.20
C LYS A 39 9.31 11.10 -12.44
N THR A 40 10.21 11.26 -11.46
CA THR A 40 11.60 10.77 -11.56
C THR A 40 11.66 9.23 -11.59
N ALA A 41 10.79 8.54 -10.85
CA ALA A 41 10.70 7.08 -10.90
C ALA A 41 10.21 6.63 -12.29
N GLY A 42 9.14 7.24 -12.81
CA GLY A 42 8.66 6.98 -14.16
C GLY A 42 9.73 7.19 -15.24
N LYS A 43 10.51 8.29 -15.15
CA LYS A 43 11.64 8.55 -16.06
C LYS A 43 12.70 7.45 -16.03
N LYS A 44 13.06 6.99 -14.83
CA LYS A 44 14.07 5.95 -14.65
C LYS A 44 13.56 4.59 -15.13
N ALA A 45 12.30 4.29 -14.84
CA ALA A 45 11.65 3.08 -15.34
C ALA A 45 11.64 3.07 -16.88
N LEU A 46 11.15 4.13 -17.52
CA LEU A 46 11.13 4.24 -18.97
C LEU A 46 12.52 4.07 -19.60
N LYS A 47 13.54 4.73 -19.04
CA LYS A 47 14.91 4.59 -19.50
C LYS A 47 15.42 3.15 -19.44
N LEU A 48 15.12 2.42 -18.37
CA LEU A 48 15.49 1.00 -18.23
C LEU A 48 14.77 0.13 -19.28
N LEU A 49 13.49 0.39 -19.57
CA LEU A 49 12.76 -0.32 -20.61
C LEU A 49 13.37 -0.06 -22.01
N GLU A 50 13.66 1.21 -22.32
CA GLU A 50 14.29 1.60 -23.60
C GLU A 50 15.67 0.98 -23.78
N GLN A 51 16.52 0.94 -22.74
CA GLN A 51 17.82 0.29 -22.75
C GLN A 51 17.75 -1.22 -23.07
N ASN A 52 16.62 -1.87 -22.76
CA ASN A 52 16.39 -3.27 -23.07
C ASN A 52 15.61 -3.46 -24.39
N GLY A 53 15.33 -2.38 -25.12
CA GLY A 53 14.54 -2.44 -26.36
C GLY A 53 13.07 -2.78 -26.13
N TRP A 54 12.56 -2.56 -24.93
CA TRP A 54 11.18 -2.89 -24.56
C TRP A 54 10.24 -1.69 -24.73
N ARG A 55 8.99 -1.99 -25.08
CA ARG A 55 7.94 -1.01 -25.33
C ARG A 55 6.85 -1.14 -24.27
N LEU A 56 6.63 -0.08 -23.49
CA LEU A 56 5.57 -0.02 -22.48
C LEU A 56 4.19 0.04 -23.13
N ARG A 57 3.30 -0.88 -22.77
CA ARG A 57 1.92 -0.96 -23.26
C ARG A 57 0.90 -0.49 -22.23
N ALA A 58 1.11 -0.86 -20.96
CA ALA A 58 0.22 -0.50 -19.87
C ALA A 58 0.96 -0.43 -18.53
N VAL A 59 0.37 0.29 -17.59
CA VAL A 59 0.69 0.23 -16.16
C VAL A 59 -0.54 -0.29 -15.43
N PHE A 60 -0.38 -1.31 -14.61
CA PHE A 60 -1.39 -1.86 -13.72
C PHE A 60 -1.05 -1.44 -12.31
N ASN A 61 -1.84 -0.53 -11.73
CA ASN A 61 -1.63 -0.09 -10.36
C ASN A 61 -2.22 -1.12 -9.39
N THR A 62 -1.47 -1.37 -8.32
CA THR A 62 -1.93 -2.21 -7.22
C THR A 62 -2.91 -1.47 -6.34
N HIS A 63 -2.62 -0.23 -6.04
CA HIS A 63 -3.42 0.72 -5.26
C HIS A 63 -3.01 2.17 -5.58
N SER A 64 -3.58 3.14 -4.89
CA SER A 64 -3.52 4.56 -5.27
C SER A 64 -2.52 5.41 -4.50
N HIS A 65 -1.71 4.83 -3.59
CA HIS A 65 -0.73 5.62 -2.86
C HIS A 65 0.33 6.22 -3.78
N ALA A 66 0.82 7.42 -3.43
CA ALA A 66 1.65 8.24 -4.28
C ALA A 66 2.98 7.57 -4.70
N ASP A 67 3.51 6.66 -3.90
CA ASP A 67 4.73 5.92 -4.21
C ASP A 67 4.52 4.74 -5.17
N HIS A 68 3.27 4.42 -5.52
CA HIS A 68 2.88 3.44 -6.53
C HIS A 68 2.40 4.07 -7.82
N ILE A 69 1.73 5.22 -7.77
CA ILE A 69 1.14 5.86 -8.94
C ILE A 69 1.88 7.12 -9.42
N GLY A 70 2.92 7.56 -8.70
CA GLY A 70 3.58 8.85 -8.93
C GLY A 70 4.25 9.00 -10.30
N GLY A 71 4.61 7.92 -10.97
CA GLY A 71 5.16 7.90 -12.31
C GLY A 71 4.12 7.83 -13.43
N ASN A 72 2.85 7.55 -13.12
CA ASN A 72 1.78 7.28 -14.08
C ASN A 72 1.66 8.36 -15.14
N ARG A 73 1.42 9.60 -14.74
CA ARG A 73 1.24 10.73 -15.66
C ARG A 73 2.41 10.87 -16.62
N PHE A 74 3.64 10.80 -16.10
CA PHE A 74 4.84 10.90 -16.94
C PHE A 74 4.89 9.78 -17.98
N LEU A 75 4.67 8.54 -17.58
CA LEU A 75 4.69 7.38 -18.47
C LEU A 75 3.59 7.49 -19.54
N GLN A 76 2.37 7.87 -19.14
CA GLN A 76 1.24 8.04 -20.06
C GLN A 76 1.52 9.14 -21.09
N GLU A 77 2.03 10.30 -20.68
CA GLU A 77 2.36 11.42 -21.59
C GLU A 77 3.48 11.09 -22.59
N HIS A 78 4.45 10.24 -22.21
CA HIS A 78 5.63 9.97 -23.03
C HIS A 78 5.50 8.71 -23.89
N THR A 79 4.67 7.76 -23.52
CA THR A 79 4.55 6.49 -24.24
C THR A 79 3.16 6.24 -24.80
N GLY A 80 2.15 6.99 -24.36
CA GLY A 80 0.75 6.72 -24.68
C GLY A 80 0.21 5.43 -24.03
N CYS A 81 0.91 4.87 -23.02
CA CYS A 81 0.48 3.64 -22.33
C CYS A 81 -0.86 3.86 -21.62
N LYS A 82 -1.63 2.79 -21.49
CA LYS A 82 -2.85 2.77 -20.69
C LYS A 82 -2.48 2.60 -19.22
N ILE A 83 -3.26 3.23 -18.34
CA ILE A 83 -3.15 3.06 -16.89
C ILE A 83 -4.42 2.36 -16.42
N TYR A 84 -4.29 1.35 -15.57
CA TYR A 84 -5.41 0.61 -14.99
C TYR A 84 -5.25 0.57 -13.47
N ALA A 85 -6.37 0.73 -12.75
CA ALA A 85 -6.40 0.57 -11.29
C ALA A 85 -7.72 -0.11 -10.86
N PRO A 86 -7.69 -0.89 -9.74
CA PRO A 86 -8.86 -1.61 -9.25
C PRO A 86 -9.84 -0.68 -8.54
N GLY A 87 -11.12 -1.02 -8.57
CA GLY A 87 -12.19 -0.43 -7.77
C GLY A 87 -12.06 1.06 -7.51
N ILE A 88 -12.19 1.45 -6.26
CA ILE A 88 -12.10 2.85 -5.80
C ILE A 88 -10.67 3.43 -5.93
N GLU A 89 -9.64 2.59 -5.97
CA GLU A 89 -8.25 3.03 -6.20
C GLU A 89 -8.10 3.81 -7.52
N ARG A 90 -8.92 3.45 -8.52
CA ARG A 90 -9.00 4.20 -9.77
C ARG A 90 -9.43 5.64 -9.54
N ASP A 91 -10.42 5.87 -8.69
CA ASP A 91 -10.96 7.21 -8.45
C ASP A 91 -9.95 8.07 -7.67
N PHE A 92 -9.23 7.49 -6.71
CA PHE A 92 -8.11 8.14 -6.04
C PHE A 92 -6.97 8.45 -7.02
N THR A 93 -6.65 7.54 -7.95
CA THR A 93 -5.61 7.78 -8.98
C THR A 93 -6.01 8.88 -9.96
N CYS A 94 -7.30 8.96 -10.34
CA CYS A 94 -7.81 10.04 -11.18
C CYS A 94 -7.89 11.38 -10.43
N HIS A 95 -8.11 11.36 -9.11
CA HIS A 95 -8.31 12.52 -8.25
C HIS A 95 -7.44 12.44 -6.98
N PRO A 96 -6.10 12.57 -7.10
CA PRO A 96 -5.18 12.31 -5.98
C PRO A 96 -5.38 13.20 -4.75
N VAL A 97 -6.16 14.28 -4.84
CA VAL A 97 -6.55 15.10 -3.69
C VAL A 97 -7.44 14.33 -2.70
N LEU A 98 -8.06 13.24 -3.14
CA LEU A 98 -8.88 12.39 -2.27
C LEU A 98 -8.06 11.76 -1.15
N GLU A 99 -6.81 11.36 -1.43
CA GLU A 99 -5.93 10.74 -0.43
C GLU A 99 -5.71 11.63 0.81
N PRO A 100 -5.11 12.83 0.71
CA PRO A 100 -4.94 13.68 1.88
C PRO A 100 -6.27 14.16 2.48
N THR A 101 -7.35 14.24 1.68
CA THR A 101 -8.69 14.57 2.18
C THR A 101 -9.25 13.45 3.06
N PHE A 102 -9.12 12.20 2.61
CA PHE A 102 -9.50 11.01 3.37
C PHE A 102 -8.72 10.89 4.67
N LEU A 103 -7.39 10.99 4.60
CA LEU A 103 -6.51 10.88 5.76
C LEU A 103 -6.78 11.93 6.83
N TYR A 104 -7.09 13.16 6.42
CA TYR A 104 -7.34 14.27 7.33
C TYR A 104 -8.79 14.35 7.81
N GLY A 105 -9.73 13.79 7.04
CA GLY A 105 -11.16 13.86 7.33
C GLY A 105 -11.81 15.21 7.03
N GLY A 106 -11.25 15.98 6.09
CA GLY A 106 -11.72 17.30 5.68
C GLY A 106 -10.78 17.92 4.64
N CYS A 107 -10.93 19.23 4.34
CA CYS A 107 -10.00 19.91 3.45
C CYS A 107 -8.58 19.92 4.06
N PRO A 108 -7.60 19.23 3.44
CA PRO A 108 -6.28 19.08 4.04
C PRO A 108 -5.48 20.37 4.00
N PRO A 109 -4.68 20.68 5.03
CA PRO A 109 -3.76 21.80 5.01
C PRO A 109 -2.62 21.59 3.99
N SER A 110 -1.86 22.66 3.69
CA SER A 110 -0.77 22.61 2.70
C SER A 110 0.28 21.56 3.00
N GLU A 111 0.53 21.29 4.27
CA GLU A 111 1.48 20.30 4.78
C GLU A 111 1.15 18.87 4.37
N LEU A 112 -0.12 18.57 4.05
CA LEU A 112 -0.56 17.27 3.55
C LEU A 112 -0.72 17.21 2.02
N ARG A 113 -0.55 18.36 1.31
CA ARG A 113 -0.71 18.43 -0.14
C ARG A 113 0.64 18.43 -0.86
N HIS A 114 1.43 17.39 -0.63
CA HIS A 114 2.74 17.24 -1.24
C HIS A 114 2.90 15.87 -1.94
N LYS A 115 3.96 15.75 -2.73
CA LYS A 115 4.21 14.60 -3.63
C LYS A 115 4.28 13.22 -2.97
N PHE A 116 4.40 13.12 -1.65
CA PHE A 116 4.43 11.83 -0.94
C PHE A 116 3.03 11.35 -0.54
N LEU A 117 2.06 12.28 -0.46
CA LEU A 117 0.65 11.96 -0.19
C LEU A 117 -0.26 12.24 -1.39
N MET A 118 0.21 12.97 -2.39
CA MET A 118 -0.61 13.37 -3.54
C MET A 118 0.20 13.30 -4.82
N ALA A 119 -0.01 12.25 -5.59
CA ALA A 119 0.57 12.09 -6.92
C ALA A 119 -0.03 13.12 -7.92
N GLN A 120 0.50 13.17 -9.13
CA GLN A 120 -0.18 13.84 -10.23
C GLN A 120 -1.29 12.92 -10.78
N ASP A 121 -2.43 13.51 -11.10
CA ASP A 121 -3.55 12.82 -11.73
C ASP A 121 -3.14 12.14 -13.05
N SER A 122 -3.75 11.02 -13.37
CA SER A 122 -3.60 10.33 -14.64
C SER A 122 -4.94 9.85 -15.18
N ASN A 123 -5.04 9.69 -16.50
CA ASN A 123 -6.25 9.12 -17.11
C ASN A 123 -6.23 7.60 -16.89
N THR A 124 -6.90 7.16 -15.82
CA THR A 124 -6.87 5.79 -15.34
C THR A 124 -8.17 5.06 -15.70
N LEU A 125 -8.04 3.89 -16.27
CA LEU A 125 -9.12 3.01 -16.68
C LEU A 125 -9.41 1.99 -15.55
N PRO A 126 -10.65 1.46 -15.49
CA PRO A 126 -10.95 0.40 -14.53
C PRO A 126 -10.16 -0.86 -14.86
N LEU A 127 -9.60 -1.50 -13.85
CA LEU A 127 -8.99 -2.81 -13.97
C LEU A 127 -10.08 -3.86 -14.12
N THR A 128 -10.07 -4.52 -15.28
CA THR A 128 -10.97 -5.65 -15.57
C THR A 128 -10.14 -6.88 -15.97
N PRO A 129 -10.66 -8.10 -15.83
CA PRO A 129 -9.92 -9.30 -16.26
C PRO A 129 -9.46 -9.23 -17.72
N ASP A 130 -10.27 -8.67 -18.60
CA ASP A 130 -9.96 -8.54 -20.04
C ASP A 130 -8.85 -7.52 -20.34
N ALA A 131 -8.51 -6.66 -19.39
CA ALA A 131 -7.42 -5.70 -19.54
C ALA A 131 -6.05 -6.31 -19.28
N LEU A 132 -6.00 -7.41 -18.53
CA LEU A 132 -4.78 -8.08 -18.15
C LEU A 132 -4.17 -8.88 -19.31
N PRO A 133 -2.83 -8.95 -19.40
CA PRO A 133 -2.16 -9.86 -20.35
C PRO A 133 -2.50 -11.33 -20.06
N ASP A 134 -2.42 -12.16 -21.10
CA ASP A 134 -2.66 -13.61 -20.97
C ASP A 134 -1.78 -14.23 -19.89
N GLY A 135 -2.41 -14.95 -18.97
CA GLY A 135 -1.77 -15.63 -17.85
C GLY A 135 -1.36 -14.71 -16.70
N MET A 136 -1.85 -13.48 -16.69
CA MET A 136 -1.76 -12.57 -15.55
C MET A 136 -3.13 -12.46 -14.89
N GLU A 137 -3.18 -12.50 -13.57
CA GLU A 137 -4.40 -12.33 -12.78
C GLU A 137 -4.21 -11.33 -11.65
N ALA A 138 -5.26 -10.60 -11.32
CA ALA A 138 -5.30 -9.74 -10.15
C ALA A 138 -5.81 -10.52 -8.94
N ILE A 139 -5.10 -10.41 -7.81
CA ILE A 139 -5.42 -11.07 -6.54
C ILE A 139 -5.86 -9.99 -5.55
N PRO A 140 -7.09 -10.00 -5.04
CA PRO A 140 -7.51 -9.04 -4.02
C PRO A 140 -6.66 -9.16 -2.75
N LEU A 141 -6.09 -8.03 -2.30
CA LEU A 141 -5.26 -7.94 -1.09
C LEU A 141 -5.68 -6.72 -0.23
N PRO A 142 -6.96 -6.60 0.15
CA PRO A 142 -7.45 -5.44 0.90
C PRO A 142 -6.82 -5.37 2.31
N GLY A 143 -6.90 -4.18 2.91
CA GLY A 143 -6.49 -3.92 4.30
C GLY A 143 -5.50 -2.79 4.44
N HIS A 144 -4.41 -2.78 3.65
CA HIS A 144 -3.53 -1.62 3.55
C HIS A 144 -4.24 -0.47 2.84
N SER A 145 -4.88 -0.73 1.71
CA SER A 145 -5.79 0.18 1.02
C SER A 145 -7.11 -0.53 0.70
N PHE A 146 -8.09 0.18 0.15
CA PHE A 146 -9.48 -0.29 -0.01
C PHE A 146 -9.61 -1.52 -0.92
N ASP A 147 -9.32 -1.33 -2.21
CA ASP A 147 -9.45 -2.34 -3.25
C ASP A 147 -8.06 -2.78 -3.77
N MET A 148 -7.03 -2.70 -2.91
CA MET A 148 -5.68 -3.10 -3.29
C MET A 148 -5.64 -4.52 -3.85
N VAL A 149 -4.87 -4.69 -4.93
CA VAL A 149 -4.61 -6.00 -5.55
C VAL A 149 -3.11 -6.28 -5.64
N GLY A 150 -2.77 -7.54 -5.58
CA GLY A 150 -1.52 -8.07 -6.11
C GLY A 150 -1.71 -8.63 -7.51
N PHE A 151 -0.63 -9.09 -8.13
CA PHE A 151 -0.69 -9.70 -9.46
C PHE A 151 0.10 -11.01 -9.47
N ARG A 152 -0.53 -12.07 -9.97
CA ARG A 152 0.11 -13.35 -10.28
C ARG A 152 0.39 -13.41 -11.78
N THR A 153 1.55 -13.86 -12.15
CA THR A 153 1.97 -14.01 -13.55
C THR A 153 1.95 -15.47 -13.99
N LYS A 154 2.03 -15.69 -15.29
CA LYS A 154 1.99 -17.02 -15.90
C LYS A 154 3.07 -17.99 -15.37
N ASP A 155 4.21 -17.46 -14.98
CA ASP A 155 5.35 -18.21 -14.41
C ASP A 155 5.33 -18.24 -12.88
N ASN A 156 4.13 -18.04 -12.30
CA ASN A 156 3.84 -18.11 -10.88
C ASN A 156 4.69 -17.17 -10.01
N ILE A 157 5.02 -15.97 -10.54
CA ILE A 157 5.55 -14.87 -9.74
C ILE A 157 4.39 -14.06 -9.18
N VAL A 158 4.39 -13.79 -7.88
CA VAL A 158 3.33 -13.05 -7.20
C VAL A 158 3.87 -11.71 -6.69
N PHE A 159 3.37 -10.62 -7.28
CA PHE A 159 3.60 -9.25 -6.80
C PHE A 159 2.56 -8.95 -5.72
N LEU A 160 3.02 -8.68 -4.50
CA LEU A 160 2.17 -8.59 -3.31
C LEU A 160 1.76 -7.17 -2.94
N ALA A 161 2.21 -6.16 -3.69
CA ALA A 161 1.99 -4.75 -3.31
C ALA A 161 2.45 -4.48 -1.86
N ASP A 162 1.64 -3.75 -1.10
CA ASP A 162 1.91 -3.31 0.27
C ASP A 162 1.13 -4.10 1.32
N CYS A 163 0.70 -5.33 0.98
CA CYS A 163 -0.02 -6.16 1.95
C CYS A 163 0.85 -6.53 3.17
N LEU A 164 2.16 -6.41 3.06
CA LEU A 164 3.12 -6.60 4.15
C LEU A 164 4.36 -5.73 3.98
N SER A 165 5.02 -5.45 5.09
CA SER A 165 6.25 -4.65 5.16
C SER A 165 7.43 -5.48 5.66
N SER A 166 8.66 -5.03 5.36
CA SER A 166 9.88 -5.65 5.89
C SER A 166 9.97 -5.50 7.41
N ARG A 167 10.71 -6.40 8.08
CA ARG A 167 10.98 -6.30 9.52
C ARG A 167 11.60 -4.95 9.88
N GLU A 168 12.59 -4.50 9.10
CA GLU A 168 13.26 -3.23 9.31
C GLU A 168 12.28 -2.04 9.24
N THR A 169 11.36 -2.05 8.28
CA THR A 169 10.33 -1.03 8.14
C THR A 169 9.40 -1.01 9.35
N LEU A 170 8.92 -2.18 9.78
CA LEU A 170 8.03 -2.31 10.93
C LEU A 170 8.71 -1.91 12.24
N ASP A 171 9.99 -2.28 12.43
CA ASP A 171 10.73 -1.91 13.63
C ASP A 171 11.07 -0.41 13.68
N LYS A 172 11.22 0.23 12.52
CA LYS A 172 11.51 1.66 12.40
C LYS A 172 10.27 2.53 12.59
N TYR A 173 9.19 2.24 11.87
CA TYR A 173 7.99 3.07 11.83
C TYR A 173 6.92 2.66 12.83
N ARG A 174 7.01 1.46 13.38
CA ARG A 174 6.13 0.85 14.37
C ARG A 174 4.70 0.65 13.87
N VAL A 175 3.99 1.72 13.59
CA VAL A 175 2.59 1.68 13.12
C VAL A 175 2.56 1.79 11.60
N SER A 176 2.34 0.67 10.91
CA SER A 176 2.13 0.64 9.46
C SER A 176 0.75 1.19 9.12
N PHE A 177 0.66 1.87 7.99
CA PHE A 177 -0.61 2.39 7.50
C PHE A 177 -1.57 1.25 7.12
N LEU A 178 -2.79 1.30 7.65
CA LEU A 178 -3.88 0.37 7.37
C LEU A 178 -5.21 1.11 7.32
N THR A 179 -6.02 0.82 6.31
CA THR A 179 -7.41 1.30 6.21
C THR A 179 -8.39 0.35 6.90
N ASP A 180 -8.09 -0.97 6.90
CA ASP A 180 -8.93 -2.00 7.53
C ASP A 180 -8.05 -3.08 8.15
N VAL A 181 -8.03 -3.11 9.49
CA VAL A 181 -7.20 -4.05 10.27
C VAL A 181 -7.65 -5.50 10.09
N LYS A 182 -8.97 -5.74 10.07
CA LYS A 182 -9.52 -7.09 9.87
C LYS A 182 -9.16 -7.64 8.50
N ALA A 183 -9.42 -6.85 7.45
CA ALA A 183 -9.09 -7.24 6.08
C ALA A 183 -7.58 -7.46 5.89
N CYS A 184 -6.73 -6.68 6.57
CA CYS A 184 -5.28 -6.86 6.56
C CYS A 184 -4.89 -8.22 7.15
N LEU A 185 -5.41 -8.58 8.32
CA LEU A 185 -5.13 -9.88 8.96
C LEU A 185 -5.59 -11.04 8.07
N GLU A 186 -6.82 -11.00 7.54
CA GLU A 186 -7.35 -12.00 6.62
C GLU A 186 -6.52 -12.10 5.33
N THR A 187 -6.00 -10.98 4.83
CA THR A 187 -5.10 -10.95 3.66
C THR A 187 -3.76 -11.61 3.98
N LEU A 188 -3.15 -11.30 5.12
CA LEU A 188 -1.87 -11.89 5.54
C LEU A 188 -1.98 -13.41 5.74
N GLU A 189 -3.07 -13.89 6.36
CA GLU A 189 -3.35 -15.33 6.51
C GLU A 189 -3.45 -16.01 5.14
N ARG A 190 -4.19 -15.43 4.18
CA ARG A 190 -4.30 -15.97 2.82
C ARG A 190 -2.96 -15.97 2.09
N VAL A 191 -2.14 -14.93 2.26
CA VAL A 191 -0.81 -14.84 1.65
C VAL A 191 0.12 -15.94 2.17
N MET A 192 0.02 -16.33 3.45
CA MET A 192 0.79 -17.45 4.03
C MET A 192 0.45 -18.80 3.37
N ASP A 193 -0.79 -18.96 2.91
CA ASP A 193 -1.28 -20.19 2.26
C ASP A 193 -1.08 -20.17 0.73
N MET A 194 -0.61 -19.05 0.14
CA MET A 194 -0.37 -18.96 -1.29
C MET A 194 0.85 -19.77 -1.72
N ASP A 195 0.73 -20.44 -2.88
CA ASP A 195 1.85 -21.01 -3.61
C ASP A 195 2.36 -20.02 -4.65
N ALA A 196 3.67 -19.82 -4.70
CA ALA A 196 4.34 -19.00 -5.72
C ALA A 196 5.78 -19.48 -5.92
N ALA A 197 6.30 -19.33 -7.13
CA ALA A 197 7.73 -19.55 -7.37
C ALA A 197 8.58 -18.49 -6.66
N VAL A 198 8.12 -17.22 -6.69
CA VAL A 198 8.72 -16.09 -5.98
C VAL A 198 7.62 -15.09 -5.62
N PHE A 199 7.68 -14.58 -4.41
CA PHE A 199 6.90 -13.43 -3.94
C PHE A 199 7.74 -12.14 -4.07
N VAL A 200 7.11 -11.09 -4.58
CA VAL A 200 7.71 -9.76 -4.77
C VAL A 200 6.89 -8.71 -4.02
N PRO A 201 7.14 -8.49 -2.72
CA PRO A 201 6.53 -7.39 -1.98
C PRO A 201 7.13 -6.05 -2.41
N SER A 202 6.36 -4.95 -2.36
CA SER A 202 6.86 -3.62 -2.75
C SER A 202 7.95 -3.10 -1.82
N HIS A 203 7.81 -3.33 -0.51
CA HIS A 203 8.67 -2.77 0.54
C HIS A 203 9.44 -3.83 1.36
N ALA A 204 9.61 -5.04 0.83
CA ALA A 204 10.39 -6.09 1.47
C ALA A 204 11.23 -6.86 0.45
N GLU A 205 12.14 -7.70 0.89
CA GLU A 205 12.94 -8.55 0.02
C GLU A 205 12.08 -9.59 -0.70
N THR A 206 12.48 -9.93 -1.91
CA THR A 206 11.87 -11.03 -2.67
C THR A 206 12.19 -12.37 -2.01
N THR A 207 11.25 -13.29 -2.00
CA THR A 207 11.41 -14.58 -1.34
C THR A 207 10.58 -15.68 -2.01
N ALA A 208 11.04 -16.94 -1.90
CA ALA A 208 10.25 -18.10 -2.27
C ALA A 208 9.31 -18.56 -1.11
N ASP A 209 9.55 -18.10 0.12
CA ASP A 209 8.71 -18.40 1.27
C ASP A 209 8.38 -17.11 2.04
N ILE A 210 7.12 -16.70 1.96
CA ILE A 210 6.64 -15.45 2.56
C ILE A 210 6.12 -15.62 3.99
N ARG A 211 5.89 -16.87 4.46
CA ARG A 211 5.18 -17.18 5.71
C ARG A 211 5.77 -16.52 6.94
N ALA A 212 7.10 -16.59 7.09
CA ALA A 212 7.76 -16.00 8.26
C ALA A 212 7.65 -14.46 8.31
N LEU A 213 7.60 -13.81 7.14
CA LEU A 213 7.41 -12.36 7.06
C LEU A 213 5.95 -11.97 7.28
N ALA A 214 5.01 -12.73 6.70
CA ALA A 214 3.58 -12.51 6.90
C ALA A 214 3.21 -12.69 8.39
N GLN A 215 3.70 -13.76 9.04
CA GLN A 215 3.49 -13.95 10.48
C GLN A 215 4.03 -12.79 11.31
N TYR A 216 5.22 -12.27 10.96
CA TYR A 216 5.79 -11.11 11.67
C TYR A 216 4.91 -9.86 11.52
N ASN A 217 4.31 -9.64 10.35
CA ASN A 217 3.35 -8.55 10.14
C ASN A 217 2.09 -8.74 10.99
N ILE A 218 1.53 -9.97 11.06
CA ILE A 218 0.39 -10.31 11.93
C ILE A 218 0.71 -10.01 13.39
N ASP A 219 1.88 -10.47 13.86
CA ASP A 219 2.32 -10.25 15.25
C ASP A 219 2.40 -8.74 15.58
N LYS A 220 2.90 -7.92 14.63
CA LYS A 220 2.96 -6.46 14.81
C LYS A 220 1.59 -5.80 14.82
N VAL A 221 0.63 -6.28 14.05
CA VAL A 221 -0.76 -5.78 14.11
C VAL A 221 -1.35 -6.06 15.49
N HIS A 222 -1.15 -7.25 16.03
CA HIS A 222 -1.63 -7.60 17.37
C HIS A 222 -0.89 -6.83 18.48
N GLU A 223 0.43 -6.63 18.36
CA GLU A 223 1.21 -5.80 19.31
C GLU A 223 0.61 -4.39 19.44
N ILE A 224 0.30 -3.74 18.31
CA ILE A 224 -0.32 -2.40 18.32
C ILE A 224 -1.72 -2.44 18.92
N ALA A 225 -2.50 -3.48 18.63
CA ALA A 225 -3.83 -3.65 19.20
C ALA A 225 -3.79 -3.78 20.73
N ASP A 226 -2.87 -4.59 21.26
CA ASP A 226 -2.66 -4.76 22.71
C ASP A 226 -2.22 -3.45 23.37
N ASP A 227 -1.37 -2.67 22.70
CA ASP A 227 -0.91 -1.37 23.17
C ASP A 227 -2.06 -0.35 23.25
N ILE A 228 -2.95 -0.35 22.26
CA ILE A 228 -4.16 0.48 22.27
C ILE A 228 -5.08 0.06 23.43
N LEU A 229 -5.30 -1.24 23.61
CA LEU A 229 -6.10 -1.76 24.75
C LEU A 229 -5.51 -1.38 26.09
N ASP A 230 -4.17 -1.36 26.22
CA ASP A 230 -3.49 -0.96 27.44
C ASP A 230 -3.63 0.55 27.74
N ILE A 231 -3.61 1.39 26.71
CA ILE A 231 -3.85 2.84 26.83
C ILE A 231 -5.32 3.10 27.20
N CYS A 232 -6.25 2.27 26.74
CA CYS A 232 -7.68 2.42 26.96
C CYS A 232 -8.21 1.75 28.24
N ARG A 233 -7.35 1.43 29.23
CA ARG A 233 -7.78 0.83 30.52
C ARG A 233 -8.76 1.70 31.29
N GLU A 234 -8.64 3.01 31.15
CA GLU A 234 -9.56 4.02 31.64
C GLU A 234 -10.13 4.81 30.48
N PRO A 235 -11.31 5.45 30.63
CA PRO A 235 -11.90 6.25 29.56
C PRO A 235 -10.95 7.30 28.99
N VAL A 236 -10.70 7.25 27.69
CA VAL A 236 -9.69 8.11 27.04
C VAL A 236 -10.14 8.58 25.66
N GLY A 237 -9.85 9.84 25.32
CA GLY A 237 -10.12 10.43 24.01
C GLY A 237 -9.05 10.06 22.98
N PHE A 238 -9.42 10.13 21.69
CA PHE A 238 -8.58 9.77 20.55
C PHE A 238 -7.18 10.42 20.59
N GLU A 239 -7.10 11.71 20.85
CA GLU A 239 -5.82 12.44 20.86
C GLU A 239 -4.83 11.90 21.90
N ARG A 240 -5.36 11.44 23.03
CA ARG A 240 -4.53 10.83 24.09
C ARG A 240 -4.11 9.41 23.74
N ILE A 241 -4.94 8.65 23.01
CA ILE A 241 -4.56 7.32 22.51
C ILE A 241 -3.41 7.48 21.52
N LEU A 242 -3.53 8.39 20.56
CA LEU A 242 -2.51 8.66 19.57
C LEU A 242 -1.19 9.13 20.23
N GLN A 243 -1.28 10.08 21.17
CA GLN A 243 -0.12 10.53 21.95
C GLN A 243 0.54 9.37 22.71
N GLY A 244 -0.24 8.52 23.38
CA GLY A 244 0.27 7.39 24.16
C GLY A 244 1.07 6.39 23.30
N LEU A 245 0.62 6.11 22.08
CA LEU A 245 1.36 5.28 21.12
C LEU A 245 2.69 5.93 20.70
N PHE A 246 2.66 7.24 20.39
CA PHE A 246 3.88 7.97 20.01
C PHE A 246 4.89 8.00 21.15
N ASP A 247 4.45 8.27 22.36
CA ASP A 247 5.30 8.27 23.56
C ASP A 247 5.90 6.87 23.83
N LYS A 248 5.08 5.81 23.72
CA LYS A 248 5.50 4.43 23.93
C LYS A 248 6.59 4.00 22.94
N TYR A 249 6.44 4.38 21.68
CA TYR A 249 7.37 4.00 20.61
C TYR A 249 8.53 4.99 20.39
N GLY A 250 8.56 6.09 21.14
CA GLY A 250 9.57 7.15 20.98
C GLY A 250 9.49 7.86 19.61
N LEU A 251 8.30 7.95 19.03
CA LEU A 251 8.06 8.60 17.74
C LEU A 251 7.84 10.11 17.91
N SER A 252 8.18 10.87 16.88
CA SER A 252 7.92 12.32 16.85
C SER A 252 6.72 12.61 15.95
N MET A 253 5.76 13.38 16.49
CA MET A 253 4.56 13.75 15.76
C MET A 253 4.80 14.99 14.89
N ASN A 254 4.29 14.95 13.68
CA ASN A 254 4.13 16.07 12.76
C ASN A 254 2.78 15.93 12.04
N PHE A 255 2.42 16.86 11.15
CA PHE A 255 1.14 16.81 10.44
C PHE A 255 0.95 15.52 9.62
N GLU A 256 1.99 15.07 8.93
CA GLU A 256 1.95 13.86 8.13
C GLU A 256 1.74 12.61 9.00
N GLN A 257 2.50 12.48 10.09
CA GLN A 257 2.35 11.37 11.05
C GLN A 257 1.00 11.43 11.77
N TYR A 258 0.51 12.63 12.12
CA TYR A 258 -0.82 12.80 12.71
C TYR A 258 -1.92 12.28 11.77
N ALA A 259 -1.85 12.58 10.48
CA ALA A 259 -2.84 12.13 9.51
C ALA A 259 -2.73 10.63 9.23
N LEU A 260 -1.55 10.12 8.89
CA LEU A 260 -1.33 8.72 8.54
C LEU A 260 -1.56 7.78 9.72
N VAL A 261 -0.82 7.96 10.82
CA VAL A 261 -0.95 7.11 12.00
C VAL A 261 -2.30 7.31 12.67
N GLY A 262 -2.81 8.56 12.70
CA GLY A 262 -4.13 8.86 13.23
C GLY A 262 -5.27 8.16 12.48
N SER A 263 -5.20 8.09 11.15
CA SER A 263 -6.15 7.31 10.34
C SER A 263 -6.09 5.83 10.69
N THR A 264 -4.89 5.26 10.75
CA THR A 264 -4.67 3.86 11.13
C THR A 264 -5.16 3.54 12.55
N VAL A 265 -4.90 4.41 13.52
CA VAL A 265 -5.39 4.21 14.90
C VAL A 265 -6.92 4.20 14.96
N ARG A 266 -7.60 5.03 14.14
CA ARG A 266 -9.07 4.96 14.02
C ARG A 266 -9.54 3.63 13.47
N SER A 267 -8.82 3.04 12.52
CA SER A 267 -9.12 1.70 12.00
C SER A 267 -8.98 0.62 13.07
N TYR A 268 -7.91 0.69 13.90
CA TYR A 268 -7.76 -0.19 15.07
C TYR A 268 -8.89 -0.03 16.08
N LEU A 269 -9.26 1.20 16.42
CA LEU A 269 -10.34 1.46 17.39
C LEU A 269 -11.68 0.90 16.89
N SER A 270 -11.97 1.06 15.61
CA SER A 270 -13.16 0.50 14.98
C SER A 270 -13.15 -1.03 15.05
N TRP A 271 -12.06 -1.67 14.64
CA TRP A 271 -11.90 -3.11 14.67
C TRP A 271 -11.99 -3.68 16.09
N LEU A 272 -11.26 -3.10 17.05
CA LEU A 272 -11.29 -3.53 18.46
C LEU A 272 -12.69 -3.38 19.08
N LYS A 273 -13.43 -2.34 18.71
CA LYS A 273 -14.81 -2.16 19.13
C LYS A 273 -15.72 -3.27 18.55
N GLU A 274 -15.61 -3.56 17.26
CA GLU A 274 -16.40 -4.60 16.62
C GLU A 274 -16.09 -6.02 17.17
N CYS A 275 -14.83 -6.26 17.60
CA CYS A 275 -14.42 -7.48 18.29
C CYS A 275 -14.81 -7.53 19.78
N GLY A 276 -15.41 -6.47 20.33
CA GLY A 276 -15.80 -6.40 21.75
C GLY A 276 -14.66 -6.13 22.74
N GLY A 277 -13.46 -5.81 22.27
CA GLY A 277 -12.32 -5.45 23.12
C GLY A 277 -12.38 -4.00 23.65
N LEU A 278 -13.08 -3.12 22.93
CA LEU A 278 -13.31 -1.74 23.30
C LEU A 278 -14.81 -1.39 23.30
N ARG A 279 -15.21 -0.48 24.20
CA ARG A 279 -16.46 0.26 24.07
C ARG A 279 -16.18 1.72 23.76
N ALA A 280 -17.10 2.35 23.02
CA ALA A 280 -17.09 3.78 22.72
C ALA A 280 -18.36 4.43 23.25
N PHE A 281 -18.25 5.55 23.92
CA PHE A 281 -19.37 6.29 24.47
C PHE A 281 -19.10 7.80 24.51
N PHE A 282 -20.16 8.59 24.69
CA PHE A 282 -20.03 10.04 24.77
C PHE A 282 -20.24 10.50 26.22
N GLU A 283 -19.31 11.32 26.71
CA GLU A 283 -19.43 12.01 27.97
C GLU A 283 -19.00 13.48 27.80
N ASN A 284 -19.82 14.43 28.29
CA ASN A 284 -19.55 15.87 28.15
C ASN A 284 -19.18 16.33 26.72
N ASN A 285 -19.87 15.78 25.71
CA ASN A 285 -19.62 16.01 24.27
C ASN A 285 -18.23 15.50 23.76
N ALA A 286 -17.53 14.69 24.52
CA ALA A 286 -16.32 14.02 24.10
C ALA A 286 -16.58 12.54 23.80
N LEU A 287 -16.05 12.03 22.69
CA LEU A 287 -16.03 10.59 22.42
C LEU A 287 -14.88 9.95 23.20
N LEU A 288 -15.23 8.98 24.03
CA LEU A 288 -14.29 8.24 24.86
C LEU A 288 -14.29 6.75 24.46
N TRP A 289 -13.12 6.16 24.60
CA TRP A 289 -12.84 4.74 24.38
C TRP A 289 -12.37 4.10 25.67
N GLU A 290 -12.82 2.90 25.94
CA GLU A 290 -12.47 2.17 27.16
C GLU A 290 -12.43 0.67 26.88
N LYS A 291 -11.44 -0.01 27.46
CA LYS A 291 -11.32 -1.48 27.40
C LYS A 291 -12.49 -2.15 28.12
N VAL A 292 -13.05 -3.19 27.51
CA VAL A 292 -14.15 -4.00 28.08
C VAL A 292 -13.61 -5.07 29.01
#